data_9020bd9e34e478d050d71cf8d37d7b5b
#
_entry.id   9020bd9e34e478d050d71cf8d37d7b5b
#
_cell.length_a   1.000
_cell.length_b   1.000
_cell.length_c   1.000
_cell.angle_alpha   90.00
_cell.angle_beta   90.00
_cell.angle_gamma   90.00
#
_symmetry.space_group_name_H-M   'P 1'
#
loop_
_entity.id
_entity.type
_entity.pdbx_description
1 polymer ?
#
loop_
_entity_poly.entity_id
_entity_poly.type
_entity_poly.pdbx_seq_one_letter_code
_entity_poly.pdbx_strand_id
1 'polypeptide(L)'
;MDTQNTPVHLKLWHREFWMLALANLLLMMSAYGLLPTLPFYLLGRGLDGMQTGLVMGIYGAGLFALGGFCSYYVQRYRRNHVCQYSILGLVLCMGLAYYLEFVLGVEMEFRLLLLVRFAIGAFLGLAAMVLGSTLAIDICESFQRTAANHIMAWFGRLALAMGPLAALSVYGFWGYRYIPVLSGVLALASFVLIAMVRFPFKAPSEKMPLFSLDRFFLPQGLPLFVNLILIMMVVGVLLAQVHSVTYYAMLLAGLAMAVVAERFAFANAELKSEVLTGVIVLAAAVLIEFTHQARALDYMQPAMIGFASGIIGSRFLLFYLKLSKHCQRGTSQSSFFLAWETGISLGFLLKFGFLSSDSSHVPYACLGLLVISLGLYNFFVHPWYMKHRNR
;
A
#
# COMPACT_ATOMS: atom_id res chain seq x y z
N MET A 1 -24.57 -6.09 -32.96
CA MET A 1 -23.20 -6.55 -32.61
C MET A 1 -22.31 -5.32 -32.62
N ASP A 2 -22.17 -4.68 -31.48
CA ASP A 2 -21.27 -3.52 -31.39
C ASP A 2 -19.84 -4.04 -31.39
N THR A 3 -19.18 -3.88 -32.51
CA THR A 3 -17.75 -4.06 -32.63
C THR A 3 -17.08 -3.07 -31.68
N GLN A 4 -16.54 -3.57 -30.59
CA GLN A 4 -15.77 -2.78 -29.65
C GLN A 4 -14.55 -2.22 -30.40
N ASN A 5 -14.61 -0.95 -30.78
CA ASN A 5 -13.48 -0.18 -31.28
C ASN A 5 -12.50 0.15 -30.14
N THR A 6 -12.08 -0.86 -29.37
CA THR A 6 -10.97 -0.73 -28.44
C THR A 6 -9.70 -1.11 -29.20
N PRO A 7 -8.72 -0.22 -29.29
CA PRO A 7 -7.46 -0.55 -29.94
C PRO A 7 -6.82 -1.73 -29.23
N VAL A 8 -6.48 -2.79 -29.98
CA VAL A 8 -5.75 -3.94 -29.45
C VAL A 8 -4.30 -3.51 -29.22
N HIS A 9 -3.90 -3.41 -27.97
CA HIS A 9 -2.53 -3.05 -27.60
C HIS A 9 -1.66 -4.30 -27.46
N LEU A 10 -0.89 -4.60 -28.50
CA LEU A 10 0.07 -5.73 -28.49
C LEU A 10 1.18 -5.56 -27.44
N LYS A 11 1.49 -4.32 -27.07
CA LYS A 11 2.50 -4.00 -26.03
C LYS A 11 1.79 -3.47 -24.79
N LEU A 12 2.16 -4.01 -23.59
CA LEU A 12 1.59 -3.57 -22.29
C LEU A 12 1.87 -2.08 -22.04
N TRP A 13 3.08 -1.61 -22.37
CA TRP A 13 3.53 -0.23 -22.15
C TRP A 13 2.99 0.73 -23.22
N HIS A 14 1.67 0.90 -23.31
CA HIS A 14 1.03 1.94 -24.11
C HIS A 14 0.67 3.15 -23.23
N ARG A 15 0.33 4.27 -23.85
CA ARG A 15 0.12 5.57 -23.18
C ARG A 15 -0.86 5.48 -22.03
N GLU A 16 -2.00 4.84 -22.22
CA GLU A 16 -3.07 4.73 -21.21
C GLU A 16 -2.61 3.91 -20.00
N PHE A 17 -1.86 2.83 -20.20
CA PHE A 17 -1.30 2.04 -19.11
C PHE A 17 -0.28 2.84 -18.29
N TRP A 18 0.61 3.60 -18.96
CA TRP A 18 1.54 4.51 -18.28
C TRP A 18 0.81 5.53 -17.40
N MET A 19 -0.29 6.13 -17.92
CA MET A 19 -1.08 7.10 -17.17
C MET A 19 -1.70 6.47 -15.93
N LEU A 20 -2.23 5.24 -16.01
CA LEU A 20 -2.78 4.55 -14.84
C LEU A 20 -1.70 4.10 -13.85
N ALA A 21 -0.54 3.64 -14.32
CA ALA A 21 0.57 3.30 -13.44
C ALA A 21 1.08 4.52 -12.66
N LEU A 22 1.24 5.66 -13.32
CA LEU A 22 1.59 6.94 -12.68
C LEU A 22 0.46 7.44 -11.77
N ALA A 23 -0.80 7.28 -12.15
CA ALA A 23 -1.94 7.63 -11.29
C ALA A 23 -1.90 6.81 -10.00
N ASN A 24 -1.59 5.52 -10.07
CA ASN A 24 -1.44 4.66 -8.90
C ASN A 24 -0.26 5.10 -8.02
N LEU A 25 0.88 5.44 -8.62
CA LEU A 25 2.03 5.99 -7.90
C LEU A 25 1.63 7.24 -7.11
N LEU A 26 1.03 8.22 -7.77
CA LEU A 26 0.65 9.50 -7.17
C LEU A 26 -0.42 9.32 -6.09
N LEU A 27 -1.41 8.45 -6.33
CA LEU A 27 -2.44 8.14 -5.35
C LEU A 27 -1.83 7.55 -4.07
N MET A 28 -0.92 6.58 -4.20
CA MET A 28 -0.26 5.96 -3.05
C MET A 28 0.74 6.91 -2.39
N MET A 29 1.45 7.76 -3.15
CA MET A 29 2.30 8.82 -2.60
C MET A 29 1.51 9.80 -1.73
N SER A 30 0.26 10.12 -2.09
CA SER A 30 -0.60 11.01 -1.31
C SER A 30 -0.89 10.47 0.10
N ALA A 31 -1.00 9.15 0.25
CA ALA A 31 -1.20 8.50 1.55
C ALA A 31 0.12 8.32 2.32
N TYR A 32 1.14 7.82 1.66
CA TYR A 32 2.43 7.53 2.30
C TYR A 32 3.21 8.80 2.69
N GLY A 33 2.97 9.93 2.05
CA GLY A 33 3.57 11.21 2.45
C GLY A 33 3.24 11.62 3.89
N LEU A 34 2.13 11.15 4.44
CA LEU A 34 1.75 11.42 5.83
C LEU A 34 2.50 10.55 6.85
N LEU A 35 3.08 9.41 6.45
CA LEU A 35 3.70 8.46 7.37
C LEU A 35 4.84 9.06 8.20
N PRO A 36 5.82 9.78 7.62
CA PRO A 36 6.95 10.28 8.39
C PRO A 36 6.66 11.56 9.18
N THR A 37 5.53 12.24 8.94
CA THR A 37 5.30 13.59 9.47
C THR A 37 4.10 13.66 10.42
N LEU A 38 3.00 12.99 10.10
CA LEU A 38 1.77 13.05 10.88
C LEU A 38 1.94 12.57 12.34
N PRO A 39 2.61 11.42 12.63
CA PRO A 39 2.74 10.97 14.02
C PRO A 39 3.46 11.99 14.90
N PHE A 40 4.55 12.56 14.41
CA PHE A 40 5.33 13.55 15.15
C PHE A 40 4.58 14.86 15.33
N TYR A 41 3.77 15.25 14.35
CA TYR A 41 2.88 16.38 14.45
C TYR A 41 1.82 16.16 15.55
N LEU A 42 1.20 14.98 15.61
CA LEU A 42 0.22 14.64 16.64
C LEU A 42 0.82 14.61 18.05
N LEU A 43 2.01 14.02 18.21
CA LEU A 43 2.75 14.04 19.47
C LEU A 43 3.10 15.48 19.88
N GLY A 44 3.53 16.33 18.94
CA GLY A 44 3.81 17.74 19.17
C GLY A 44 2.58 18.56 19.60
N ARG A 45 1.36 18.10 19.27
CA ARG A 45 0.09 18.66 19.75
C ARG A 45 -0.33 18.16 21.12
N GLY A 46 0.44 17.26 21.74
CA GLY A 46 0.15 16.72 23.06
C GLY A 46 -0.73 15.47 23.11
N LEU A 47 -0.97 14.82 21.94
CA LEU A 47 -1.56 13.48 21.95
C LEU A 47 -0.54 12.48 22.52
N ASP A 48 -1.02 11.53 23.29
CA ASP A 48 -0.17 10.47 23.80
C ASP A 48 0.19 9.43 22.71
N GLY A 49 1.11 8.53 23.03
CA GLY A 49 1.56 7.50 22.09
C GLY A 49 0.43 6.59 21.63
N MET A 50 -0.47 6.18 22.55
CA MET A 50 -1.61 5.31 22.21
C MET A 50 -2.59 6.02 21.28
N GLN A 51 -2.92 7.27 21.55
CA GLN A 51 -3.79 8.07 20.69
C GLN A 51 -3.19 8.25 19.30
N THR A 52 -1.89 8.59 19.21
CA THR A 52 -1.16 8.71 17.95
C THR A 52 -1.16 7.37 17.19
N GLY A 53 -0.86 6.27 17.87
CA GLY A 53 -0.90 4.93 17.29
C GLY A 53 -2.29 4.57 16.74
N LEU A 54 -3.34 4.87 17.49
CA LEU A 54 -4.73 4.63 17.05
C LEU A 54 -5.09 5.46 15.82
N VAL A 55 -4.71 6.73 15.76
CA VAL A 55 -4.94 7.59 14.58
C VAL A 55 -4.21 7.04 13.35
N MET A 56 -3.01 6.51 13.53
CA MET A 56 -2.27 5.88 12.43
C MET A 56 -2.87 4.52 12.02
N GLY A 57 -3.26 3.70 12.99
CA GLY A 57 -3.80 2.35 12.76
C GLY A 57 -5.21 2.32 12.20
N ILE A 58 -6.10 3.25 12.58
CA ILE A 58 -7.50 3.28 12.15
C ILE A 58 -7.65 3.48 10.64
N TYR A 59 -6.66 4.09 9.99
CA TYR A 59 -6.55 4.17 8.55
C TYR A 59 -6.61 2.77 7.90
N GLY A 60 -5.89 1.80 8.46
CA GLY A 60 -5.92 0.41 7.99
C GLY A 60 -7.30 -0.22 8.08
N ALA A 61 -8.06 0.04 9.15
CA ALA A 61 -9.45 -0.42 9.27
C ALA A 61 -10.35 0.27 8.23
N GLY A 62 -10.13 1.55 7.96
CA GLY A 62 -10.85 2.30 6.94
C GLY A 62 -10.76 1.67 5.55
N LEU A 63 -9.63 1.09 5.16
CA LEU A 63 -9.43 0.46 3.84
C LEU A 63 -10.47 -0.62 3.53
N PHE A 64 -11.01 -1.29 4.54
CA PHE A 64 -12.02 -2.33 4.37
C PHE A 64 -13.45 -1.79 4.26
N ALA A 65 -13.70 -0.57 4.73
CA ALA A 65 -15.06 -0.04 4.92
C ALA A 65 -15.91 -0.04 3.64
N LEU A 66 -15.33 0.35 2.51
CA LEU A 66 -16.03 0.41 1.22
C LEU A 66 -15.69 -0.78 0.31
N GLY A 67 -14.79 -1.66 0.71
CA GLY A 67 -14.31 -2.77 -0.11
C GLY A 67 -15.42 -3.75 -0.54
N GLY A 68 -16.30 -4.13 0.38
CA GLY A 68 -17.42 -5.04 0.10
C GLY A 68 -18.45 -4.49 -0.89
N PHE A 69 -18.48 -3.17 -1.09
CA PHE A 69 -19.34 -2.49 -2.07
C PHE A 69 -18.64 -2.25 -3.41
N CYS A 70 -17.33 -2.50 -3.50
CA CYS A 70 -16.52 -2.24 -4.69
C CYS A 70 -17.12 -2.89 -5.95
N SER A 71 -17.48 -4.18 -5.87
CA SER A 71 -18.07 -4.91 -7.00
C SER A 71 -19.39 -4.30 -7.46
N TYR A 72 -20.26 -3.91 -6.52
CA TYR A 72 -21.51 -3.24 -6.82
C TYR A 72 -21.28 -1.91 -7.55
N TYR A 73 -20.43 -1.04 -7.02
CA TYR A 73 -20.16 0.27 -7.62
C TYR A 73 -19.60 0.16 -9.04
N VAL A 74 -18.59 -0.70 -9.27
CA VAL A 74 -17.94 -0.82 -10.60
C VAL A 74 -18.78 -1.55 -11.64
N GLN A 75 -19.85 -2.24 -11.24
CA GLN A 75 -20.78 -2.88 -12.15
C GLN A 75 -22.05 -2.06 -12.39
N ARG A 76 -22.45 -1.24 -11.43
CA ARG A 76 -23.62 -0.37 -11.54
C ARG A 76 -23.28 0.98 -12.20
N TYR A 77 -22.10 1.52 -11.93
CA TYR A 77 -21.67 2.83 -12.41
C TYR A 77 -20.47 2.73 -13.35
N ARG A 78 -20.12 3.82 -14.02
CA ARG A 78 -18.89 3.90 -14.81
C ARG A 78 -17.68 3.77 -13.88
N ARG A 79 -16.82 2.80 -14.14
CA ARG A 79 -15.70 2.39 -13.28
C ARG A 79 -14.70 3.50 -13.00
N ASN A 80 -14.37 4.29 -14.05
CA ASN A 80 -13.50 5.45 -13.89
C ASN A 80 -14.10 6.51 -12.98
N HIS A 81 -15.43 6.76 -13.06
CA HIS A 81 -16.10 7.71 -12.19
C HIS A 81 -16.12 7.22 -10.73
N VAL A 82 -16.30 5.93 -10.49
CA VAL A 82 -16.21 5.37 -9.12
C VAL A 82 -14.84 5.65 -8.52
N CYS A 83 -13.76 5.38 -9.26
CA CYS A 83 -12.40 5.69 -8.82
C CYS A 83 -12.22 7.21 -8.58
N GLN A 84 -12.65 8.03 -9.52
CA GLN A 84 -12.53 9.49 -9.44
C GLN A 84 -13.31 10.10 -8.26
N TYR A 85 -14.54 9.66 -8.01
CA TYR A 85 -15.32 10.12 -6.85
C TYR A 85 -14.72 9.66 -5.53
N SER A 86 -14.11 8.47 -5.49
CA SER A 86 -13.36 8.03 -4.31
C SER A 86 -12.13 8.91 -4.06
N ILE A 87 -11.39 9.29 -5.10
CA ILE A 87 -10.27 10.23 -4.96
C ILE A 87 -10.76 11.61 -4.51
N LEU A 88 -11.89 12.11 -5.05
CA LEU A 88 -12.47 13.37 -4.59
C LEU A 88 -12.90 13.29 -3.12
N GLY A 89 -13.51 12.18 -2.68
CA GLY A 89 -13.82 11.96 -1.26
C GLY A 89 -12.59 12.01 -0.38
N LEU A 90 -11.49 11.38 -0.82
CA LEU A 90 -10.19 11.44 -0.15
C LEU A 90 -9.68 12.89 -0.03
N VAL A 91 -9.69 13.64 -1.13
CA VAL A 91 -9.24 15.05 -1.17
C VAL A 91 -10.13 15.92 -0.28
N LEU A 92 -11.44 15.70 -0.28
CA LEU A 92 -12.36 16.43 0.60
C LEU A 92 -12.09 16.17 2.08
N CYS A 93 -11.81 14.91 2.48
CA CYS A 93 -11.45 14.59 3.86
C CYS A 93 -10.14 15.27 4.28
N MET A 94 -9.13 15.26 3.41
CA MET A 94 -7.86 15.95 3.67
C MET A 94 -8.03 17.47 3.70
N GLY A 95 -8.80 18.02 2.76
CA GLY A 95 -9.10 19.45 2.68
C GLY A 95 -9.90 19.95 3.88
N LEU A 96 -10.87 19.17 4.36
CA LEU A 96 -11.64 19.50 5.56
C LEU A 96 -10.73 19.53 6.80
N ALA A 97 -9.87 18.50 6.96
CA ALA A 97 -8.91 18.48 8.05
C ALA A 97 -7.96 19.69 8.01
N TYR A 98 -7.43 19.99 6.84
CA TYR A 98 -6.59 21.18 6.62
C TYR A 98 -7.31 22.48 6.95
N TYR A 99 -8.55 22.64 6.48
CA TYR A 99 -9.35 23.84 6.67
C TYR A 99 -9.67 24.09 8.14
N LEU A 100 -10.12 23.05 8.86
CA LEU A 100 -10.43 23.16 10.29
C LEU A 100 -9.18 23.55 11.08
N GLU A 101 -8.05 22.89 10.83
CA GLU A 101 -6.87 23.02 11.65
C GLU A 101 -6.02 24.27 11.31
N PHE A 102 -5.81 24.55 10.04
CA PHE A 102 -4.88 25.61 9.60
C PHE A 102 -5.53 26.88 9.10
N VAL A 103 -6.83 26.87 8.78
CA VAL A 103 -7.56 28.07 8.34
C VAL A 103 -8.44 28.62 9.46
N LEU A 104 -9.24 27.76 10.10
CA LEU A 104 -10.08 28.17 11.23
C LEU A 104 -9.34 28.16 12.57
N GLY A 105 -8.19 27.52 12.66
CA GLY A 105 -7.43 27.40 13.91
C GLY A 105 -8.12 26.54 14.97
N VAL A 106 -9.05 25.67 14.55
CA VAL A 106 -9.77 24.77 15.44
C VAL A 106 -8.98 23.49 15.60
N GLU A 107 -8.44 23.23 16.77
CA GLU A 107 -7.79 21.96 17.05
C GLU A 107 -8.80 20.82 16.97
N MET A 108 -8.51 19.84 16.09
CA MET A 108 -9.37 18.67 15.96
C MET A 108 -9.25 17.79 17.20
N GLU A 109 -10.38 17.50 17.83
CA GLU A 109 -10.45 16.51 18.92
C GLU A 109 -10.01 15.11 18.41
N PHE A 110 -9.51 14.30 19.34
CA PHE A 110 -9.06 12.94 19.04
C PHE A 110 -10.10 12.09 18.28
N ARG A 111 -11.39 12.18 18.65
CA ARG A 111 -12.48 11.45 17.99
C ARG A 111 -12.66 11.87 16.54
N LEU A 112 -12.55 13.16 16.26
CA LEU A 112 -12.64 13.70 14.91
C LEU A 112 -11.44 13.29 14.06
N LEU A 113 -10.24 13.28 14.65
CA LEU A 113 -9.02 12.75 13.98
C LEU A 113 -9.19 11.29 13.59
N LEU A 114 -9.73 10.44 14.46
CA LEU A 114 -10.03 9.04 14.15
C LEU A 114 -11.01 8.92 12.99
N LEU A 115 -12.11 9.69 13.03
CA LEU A 115 -13.13 9.65 11.98
C LEU A 115 -12.55 10.07 10.62
N VAL A 116 -11.80 11.17 10.58
CA VAL A 116 -11.16 11.66 9.36
C VAL A 116 -10.15 10.65 8.82
N ARG A 117 -9.31 10.07 9.67
CA ARG A 117 -8.33 9.03 9.25
C ARG A 117 -9.01 7.76 8.74
N PHE A 118 -10.09 7.33 9.39
CA PHE A 118 -10.90 6.21 8.92
C PHE A 118 -11.51 6.51 7.53
N ALA A 119 -12.10 7.70 7.34
CA ALA A 119 -12.68 8.11 6.06
C ALA A 119 -11.62 8.20 4.95
N ILE A 120 -10.43 8.76 5.25
CA ILE A 120 -9.28 8.76 4.33
C ILE A 120 -8.94 7.33 3.90
N GLY A 121 -8.86 6.39 4.85
CA GLY A 121 -8.64 4.98 4.55
C GLY A 121 -9.74 4.38 3.67
N ALA A 122 -11.02 4.66 3.96
CA ALA A 122 -12.16 4.15 3.21
C ALA A 122 -12.14 4.60 1.74
N PHE A 123 -11.95 5.88 1.49
CA PHE A 123 -11.90 6.43 0.15
C PHE A 123 -10.64 5.99 -0.62
N LEU A 124 -9.47 5.98 0.04
CA LEU A 124 -8.26 5.48 -0.59
C LEU A 124 -8.37 3.99 -0.93
N GLY A 125 -8.89 3.18 -0.01
CA GLY A 125 -9.10 1.75 -0.21
C GLY A 125 -9.95 1.48 -1.44
N LEU A 126 -11.09 2.14 -1.56
CA LEU A 126 -11.96 2.00 -2.72
C LEU A 126 -11.28 2.48 -4.02
N ALA A 127 -10.62 3.64 -3.99
CA ALA A 127 -9.91 4.18 -5.16
C ALA A 127 -8.79 3.22 -5.64
N ALA A 128 -7.93 2.75 -4.73
CA ALA A 128 -6.82 1.85 -5.05
C ALA A 128 -7.29 0.48 -5.53
N MET A 129 -8.35 -0.08 -4.91
CA MET A 129 -8.96 -1.33 -5.37
C MET A 129 -9.54 -1.19 -6.78
N VAL A 130 -10.30 -0.13 -7.06
CA VAL A 130 -10.88 0.09 -8.40
C VAL A 130 -9.78 0.33 -9.43
N LEU A 131 -8.76 1.11 -9.11
CA LEU A 131 -7.65 1.41 -10.02
C LEU A 131 -6.86 0.15 -10.37
N GLY A 132 -6.42 -0.62 -9.36
CA GLY A 132 -5.58 -1.80 -9.55
C GLY A 132 -6.37 -3.02 -10.05
N SER A 133 -7.54 -3.30 -9.46
CA SER A 133 -8.31 -4.51 -9.77
C SER A 133 -9.19 -4.41 -11.01
N THR A 134 -9.45 -3.19 -11.49
CA THR A 134 -10.44 -2.96 -12.55
C THR A 134 -9.88 -2.12 -13.69
N LEU A 135 -9.52 -0.86 -13.44
CA LEU A 135 -9.13 0.06 -14.52
C LEU A 135 -7.86 -0.39 -15.24
N ALA A 136 -6.83 -0.81 -14.51
CA ALA A 136 -5.60 -1.32 -15.10
C ALA A 136 -5.79 -2.61 -15.92
N ILE A 137 -6.76 -3.45 -15.51
CA ILE A 137 -7.08 -4.70 -16.20
C ILE A 137 -7.94 -4.44 -17.45
N ASP A 138 -8.84 -3.45 -17.40
CA ASP A 138 -9.78 -3.15 -18.49
C ASP A 138 -9.08 -2.61 -19.76
N ILE A 139 -7.92 -1.99 -19.61
CA ILE A 139 -7.12 -1.47 -20.75
C ILE A 139 -6.06 -2.45 -21.26
N CYS A 140 -5.96 -3.65 -20.64
CA CYS A 140 -4.96 -4.65 -21.00
C CYS A 140 -5.60 -5.89 -21.60
N GLU A 141 -4.89 -6.50 -22.56
CA GLU A 141 -5.28 -7.78 -23.12
C GLU A 141 -5.22 -8.90 -22.06
N SER A 142 -6.02 -9.96 -22.28
CA SER A 142 -6.18 -11.05 -21.30
C SER A 142 -4.85 -11.69 -20.87
N PHE A 143 -3.91 -11.87 -21.79
CA PHE A 143 -2.60 -12.45 -21.52
C PHE A 143 -1.64 -11.50 -20.77
N GLN A 144 -1.89 -10.18 -20.81
CA GLN A 144 -1.07 -9.16 -20.15
C GLN A 144 -1.48 -8.87 -18.71
N ARG A 145 -2.65 -9.32 -18.26
CA ARG A 145 -3.24 -8.95 -16.94
C ARG A 145 -2.35 -9.28 -15.74
N THR A 146 -1.64 -10.40 -15.79
CA THR A 146 -0.69 -10.75 -14.71
C THR A 146 0.46 -9.77 -14.63
N ALA A 147 1.05 -9.42 -15.77
CA ALA A 147 2.13 -8.43 -15.84
C ALA A 147 1.63 -7.03 -15.45
N ALA A 148 0.44 -6.65 -15.88
CA ALA A 148 -0.19 -5.39 -15.51
C ALA A 148 -0.36 -5.25 -13.99
N ASN A 149 -0.91 -6.27 -13.33
CA ASN A 149 -1.05 -6.29 -11.87
C ASN A 149 0.30 -6.19 -11.16
N HIS A 150 1.31 -6.90 -11.66
CA HIS A 150 2.66 -6.87 -11.10
C HIS A 150 3.29 -5.46 -11.18
N ILE A 151 3.16 -4.81 -12.33
CA ILE A 151 3.65 -3.44 -12.53
C ILE A 151 2.88 -2.44 -11.67
N MET A 152 1.55 -2.52 -11.63
CA MET A 152 0.73 -1.66 -10.77
C MET A 152 1.15 -1.76 -9.30
N ALA A 153 1.40 -2.98 -8.81
CA ALA A 153 1.88 -3.18 -7.44
C ALA A 153 3.31 -2.62 -7.23
N TRP A 154 4.18 -2.67 -8.24
CA TRP A 154 5.50 -2.04 -8.16
C TRP A 154 5.41 -0.52 -8.03
N PHE A 155 4.55 0.13 -8.81
CA PHE A 155 4.33 1.57 -8.67
C PHE A 155 3.77 1.93 -7.29
N GLY A 156 2.87 1.12 -6.74
CA GLY A 156 2.39 1.29 -5.36
C GLY A 156 3.50 1.14 -4.31
N ARG A 157 4.41 0.18 -4.47
CA ARG A 157 5.55 -0.02 -3.54
C ARG A 157 6.60 1.09 -3.65
N LEU A 158 6.91 1.57 -4.85
CA LEU A 158 7.80 2.72 -5.04
C LEU A 158 7.26 3.98 -4.33
N ALA A 159 5.94 4.13 -4.29
CA ALA A 159 5.30 5.22 -3.58
C ALA A 159 5.63 5.23 -2.07
N LEU A 160 5.90 4.05 -1.44
CA LEU A 160 6.27 3.94 -0.03
C LEU A 160 7.57 4.70 0.31
N ALA A 161 8.45 4.86 -0.66
CA ALA A 161 9.66 5.66 -0.52
C ALA A 161 9.48 7.07 -1.10
N MET A 162 8.89 7.19 -2.29
CA MET A 162 8.77 8.47 -3.00
C MET A 162 7.80 9.45 -2.33
N GLY A 163 6.70 8.94 -1.73
CA GLY A 163 5.75 9.78 -0.99
C GLY A 163 6.40 10.48 0.20
N PRO A 164 7.01 9.73 1.14
CA PRO A 164 7.79 10.29 2.23
C PRO A 164 8.93 11.22 1.79
N LEU A 165 9.67 10.88 0.73
CA LEU A 165 10.72 11.76 0.18
C LEU A 165 10.16 13.12 -0.22
N ALA A 166 9.05 13.14 -0.97
CA ALA A 166 8.39 14.38 -1.37
C ALA A 166 7.86 15.14 -0.15
N ALA A 167 7.24 14.45 0.79
CA ALA A 167 6.67 15.06 1.99
C ALA A 167 7.76 15.66 2.90
N LEU A 168 8.84 14.94 3.18
CA LEU A 168 9.93 15.44 4.01
C LEU A 168 10.69 16.60 3.35
N SER A 169 10.81 16.60 2.03
CA SER A 169 11.36 17.75 1.30
C SER A 169 10.48 19.00 1.50
N VAL A 170 9.16 18.86 1.35
CA VAL A 170 8.20 19.95 1.60
C VAL A 170 8.22 20.36 3.07
N TYR A 171 8.26 19.39 3.99
CA TYR A 171 8.33 19.67 5.42
C TYR A 171 9.56 20.49 5.82
N GLY A 172 10.71 20.16 5.24
CA GLY A 172 11.97 20.87 5.52
C GLY A 172 11.97 22.35 5.09
N PHE A 173 11.23 22.69 4.02
CA PHE A 173 11.16 24.07 3.52
C PHE A 173 9.98 24.87 4.10
N TRP A 174 8.83 24.23 4.30
CA TRP A 174 7.59 24.95 4.61
C TRP A 174 6.84 24.43 5.86
N GLY A 175 7.32 23.38 6.49
CA GLY A 175 6.71 22.79 7.69
C GLY A 175 5.50 21.90 7.40
N TYR A 176 4.91 21.36 8.49
CA TYR A 176 3.82 20.36 8.41
C TYR A 176 2.56 20.87 7.70
N ARG A 177 2.24 22.17 7.84
CA ARG A 177 1.03 22.77 7.25
C ARG A 177 0.83 22.41 5.78
N TYR A 178 1.91 22.29 5.00
CA TYR A 178 1.85 22.04 3.57
C TYR A 178 1.81 20.54 3.20
N ILE A 179 1.95 19.64 4.16
CA ILE A 179 1.91 18.19 3.90
C ILE A 179 0.53 17.71 3.48
N PRO A 180 -0.59 18.09 4.16
CA PRO A 180 -1.93 17.74 3.67
C PRO A 180 -2.23 18.34 2.29
N VAL A 181 -1.71 19.54 2.00
CA VAL A 181 -1.84 20.20 0.68
C VAL A 181 -1.11 19.38 -0.39
N LEU A 182 0.15 18.99 -0.15
CA LEU A 182 0.90 18.13 -1.06
C LEU A 182 0.16 16.82 -1.32
N SER A 183 -0.34 16.17 -0.27
CA SER A 183 -1.12 14.93 -0.39
C SER A 183 -2.36 15.13 -1.25
N GLY A 184 -3.10 16.23 -1.04
CA GLY A 184 -4.26 16.59 -1.86
C GLY A 184 -3.90 16.84 -3.32
N VAL A 185 -2.79 17.54 -3.60
CA VAL A 185 -2.31 17.82 -4.97
C VAL A 185 -1.92 16.52 -5.67
N LEU A 186 -1.22 15.60 -5.00
CA LEU A 186 -0.85 14.29 -5.56
C LEU A 186 -2.09 13.45 -5.89
N ALA A 187 -3.10 13.45 -5.01
CA ALA A 187 -4.36 12.76 -5.24
C ALA A 187 -5.14 13.39 -6.42
N LEU A 188 -5.18 14.72 -6.53
CA LEU A 188 -5.81 15.41 -7.66
C LEU A 188 -5.05 15.16 -8.97
N ALA A 189 -3.72 15.09 -8.95
CA ALA A 189 -2.94 14.73 -10.14
C ALA A 189 -3.26 13.29 -10.60
N SER A 190 -3.42 12.35 -9.67
CA SER A 190 -3.92 11.00 -9.97
C SER A 190 -5.31 11.03 -10.62
N PHE A 191 -6.24 11.81 -10.05
CA PHE A 191 -7.58 12.02 -10.61
C PHE A 191 -7.53 12.50 -12.07
N VAL A 192 -6.70 13.51 -12.36
CA VAL A 192 -6.54 14.06 -13.71
C VAL A 192 -6.00 13.03 -14.68
N LEU A 193 -4.98 12.26 -14.30
CA LEU A 193 -4.43 11.20 -15.13
C LEU A 193 -5.49 10.15 -15.48
N ILE A 194 -6.32 9.74 -14.51
CA ILE A 194 -7.42 8.79 -14.76
C ILE A 194 -8.47 9.41 -15.69
N ALA A 195 -8.78 10.71 -15.55
CA ALA A 195 -9.73 11.41 -16.41
C ALA A 195 -9.30 11.48 -17.88
N MET A 196 -7.98 11.48 -18.13
CA MET A 196 -7.40 11.51 -19.49
C MET A 196 -7.44 10.16 -20.21
N VAL A 197 -7.70 9.05 -19.48
CA VAL A 197 -7.75 7.70 -20.05
C VAL A 197 -9.15 7.40 -20.58
N ARG A 198 -9.20 6.81 -21.78
CA ARG A 198 -10.47 6.35 -22.39
C ARG A 198 -10.69 4.88 -22.02
N PHE A 199 -11.78 4.61 -21.33
CA PHE A 199 -12.16 3.25 -20.94
C PHE A 199 -13.24 2.69 -21.86
N PRO A 200 -13.21 1.38 -22.15
CA PRO A 200 -14.27 0.72 -22.91
C PRO A 200 -15.60 0.84 -22.16
N PHE A 201 -16.66 1.13 -22.89
CA PHE A 201 -18.00 1.16 -22.32
C PHE A 201 -18.43 -0.25 -21.95
N LYS A 202 -18.92 -0.42 -20.74
CA LYS A 202 -19.63 -1.62 -20.30
C LYS A 202 -21.01 -1.24 -19.81
N ALA A 203 -22.03 -1.96 -20.30
CA ALA A 203 -23.39 -1.75 -19.86
C ALA A 203 -23.51 -2.03 -18.34
N PRO A 204 -24.22 -1.17 -17.59
CA PRO A 204 -24.52 -1.41 -16.19
C PRO A 204 -25.26 -2.74 -15.99
N SER A 205 -24.92 -3.47 -14.93
CA SER A 205 -25.65 -4.67 -14.52
C SER A 205 -26.73 -4.29 -13.50
N GLU A 206 -27.98 -4.72 -13.74
CA GLU A 206 -29.10 -4.40 -12.85
C GLU A 206 -29.25 -5.37 -11.68
N LYS A 207 -28.76 -6.60 -11.83
CA LYS A 207 -28.95 -7.68 -10.84
C LYS A 207 -27.66 -8.03 -10.13
N MET A 208 -27.14 -7.10 -9.30
CA MET A 208 -25.92 -7.35 -8.52
C MET A 208 -26.20 -7.21 -7.03
N PRO A 209 -25.62 -8.11 -6.20
CA PRO A 209 -25.69 -7.94 -4.75
C PRO A 209 -24.96 -6.69 -4.32
N LEU A 210 -25.53 -5.98 -3.35
CA LEU A 210 -24.94 -4.76 -2.79
C LEU A 210 -23.57 -5.04 -2.14
N PHE A 211 -23.45 -6.17 -1.45
CA PHE A 211 -22.23 -6.62 -0.80
C PHE A 211 -21.67 -7.87 -1.48
N SER A 212 -20.38 -7.85 -1.82
CA SER A 212 -19.68 -8.97 -2.45
C SER A 212 -18.20 -8.96 -2.09
N LEU A 213 -17.62 -10.14 -1.96
CA LEU A 213 -16.17 -10.30 -1.79
C LEU A 213 -15.41 -10.18 -3.12
N ASP A 214 -16.11 -10.23 -4.27
CA ASP A 214 -15.47 -10.03 -5.57
C ASP A 214 -14.84 -8.64 -5.65
N ARG A 215 -13.63 -8.54 -6.23
CA ARG A 215 -12.80 -7.33 -6.34
C ARG A 215 -12.38 -6.70 -5.00
N PHE A 216 -12.73 -7.33 -3.90
CA PHE A 216 -12.42 -6.89 -2.55
C PHE A 216 -11.47 -7.85 -1.85
N PHE A 217 -11.92 -9.04 -1.51
CA PHE A 217 -11.15 -9.98 -0.69
C PHE A 217 -11.25 -11.42 -1.21
N LEU A 218 -10.11 -12.11 -1.27
CA LEU A 218 -9.98 -13.49 -1.68
C LEU A 218 -9.91 -14.40 -0.44
N PRO A 219 -11.03 -15.02 0.02
CA PRO A 219 -11.04 -15.77 1.28
C PRO A 219 -10.05 -16.94 1.30
N GLN A 220 -9.88 -17.60 0.15
CA GLN A 220 -8.89 -18.67 0.01
C GLN A 220 -7.45 -18.20 0.17
N GLY A 221 -7.16 -16.90 0.09
CA GLY A 221 -5.86 -16.29 0.32
C GLY A 221 -5.58 -15.91 1.78
N LEU A 222 -6.46 -16.24 2.73
CA LEU A 222 -6.33 -15.85 4.14
C LEU A 222 -4.98 -16.25 4.79
N PRO A 223 -4.40 -17.44 4.56
CA PRO A 223 -3.08 -17.77 5.11
C PRO A 223 -1.98 -16.84 4.60
N LEU A 224 -2.01 -16.47 3.30
CA LEU A 224 -1.08 -15.49 2.74
C LEU A 224 -1.30 -14.11 3.34
N PHE A 225 -2.57 -13.74 3.58
CA PHE A 225 -2.97 -12.44 4.14
C PHE A 225 -2.40 -12.24 5.53
N VAL A 226 -2.61 -13.19 6.44
CA VAL A 226 -2.09 -13.12 7.81
C VAL A 226 -0.57 -13.08 7.82
N ASN A 227 0.09 -13.91 7.01
CA ASN A 227 1.54 -13.95 6.99
C ASN A 227 2.14 -12.63 6.45
N LEU A 228 1.57 -12.07 5.38
CA LEU A 228 2.04 -10.78 4.83
C LEU A 228 1.81 -9.64 5.82
N ILE A 229 0.70 -9.60 6.55
CA ILE A 229 0.46 -8.62 7.62
C ILE A 229 1.58 -8.66 8.65
N LEU A 230 1.98 -9.84 9.14
CA LEU A 230 3.04 -9.96 10.15
C LEU A 230 4.37 -9.38 9.64
N ILE A 231 4.72 -9.65 8.38
CA ILE A 231 5.95 -9.11 7.78
C ILE A 231 5.86 -7.59 7.62
N MET A 232 4.75 -7.10 7.06
CA MET A 232 4.57 -5.66 6.80
C MET A 232 4.36 -4.86 8.08
N MET A 233 3.92 -5.49 9.17
CA MET A 233 3.87 -4.89 10.49
C MET A 233 5.27 -4.55 11.02
N VAL A 234 6.26 -5.41 10.77
CA VAL A 234 7.68 -5.09 11.08
C VAL A 234 8.16 -3.91 10.24
N VAL A 235 7.87 -3.91 8.93
CA VAL A 235 8.21 -2.76 8.07
C VAL A 235 7.55 -1.48 8.59
N GLY A 236 6.28 -1.53 8.97
CA GLY A 236 5.56 -0.39 9.56
C GLY A 236 6.19 0.11 10.86
N VAL A 237 6.62 -0.77 11.76
CA VAL A 237 7.33 -0.40 13.00
C VAL A 237 8.63 0.32 12.69
N LEU A 238 9.43 -0.19 11.74
CA LEU A 238 10.70 0.42 11.36
C LEU A 238 10.52 1.79 10.69
N LEU A 239 9.53 1.93 9.80
CA LEU A 239 9.19 3.21 9.16
C LEU A 239 8.67 4.25 10.16
N ALA A 240 8.02 3.82 11.24
CA ALA A 240 7.46 4.70 12.27
C ALA A 240 8.54 5.34 13.18
N GLN A 241 9.79 4.89 13.11
CA GLN A 241 10.89 5.39 13.93
C GLN A 241 11.62 6.57 13.29
N VAL A 242 11.53 6.73 11.97
CA VAL A 242 12.43 7.58 11.19
C VAL A 242 11.68 8.60 10.33
N HIS A 243 12.22 9.81 10.27
CA HIS A 243 11.72 10.94 9.48
C HIS A 243 12.85 11.68 8.75
N SER A 244 13.80 10.94 8.18
CA SER A 244 14.95 11.48 7.44
C SER A 244 14.76 11.30 5.92
N VAL A 245 15.08 12.33 5.15
CA VAL A 245 15.13 12.29 3.68
C VAL A 245 16.09 11.21 3.19
N THR A 246 17.27 11.12 3.81
CA THR A 246 18.30 10.12 3.48
C THR A 246 17.78 8.68 3.65
N TYR A 247 17.07 8.42 4.74
CA TYR A 247 16.47 7.11 5.00
C TYR A 247 15.54 6.67 3.86
N TYR A 248 14.63 7.54 3.45
CA TYR A 248 13.68 7.20 2.37
C TYR A 248 14.34 7.17 0.99
N ALA A 249 15.42 7.91 0.76
CA ALA A 249 16.23 7.79 -0.45
C ALA A 249 16.92 6.42 -0.52
N MET A 250 17.46 5.94 0.59
CA MET A 250 18.06 4.60 0.68
C MET A 250 17.00 3.48 0.60
N LEU A 251 15.81 3.69 1.17
CA LEU A 251 14.66 2.79 0.99
C LEU A 251 14.29 2.65 -0.50
N LEU A 252 14.26 3.77 -1.23
CA LEU A 252 14.02 3.77 -2.67
C LEU A 252 15.11 3.02 -3.43
N ALA A 253 16.37 3.23 -3.07
CA ALA A 253 17.50 2.50 -3.66
C ALA A 253 17.38 0.98 -3.42
N GLY A 254 16.98 0.56 -2.21
CA GLY A 254 16.70 -0.84 -1.89
C GLY A 254 15.57 -1.43 -2.72
N LEU A 255 14.46 -0.70 -2.89
CA LEU A 255 13.36 -1.11 -3.78
C LEU A 255 13.83 -1.24 -5.24
N ALA A 256 14.64 -0.31 -5.73
CA ALA A 256 15.21 -0.39 -7.07
C ALA A 256 16.13 -1.61 -7.23
N MET A 257 16.96 -1.91 -6.23
CA MET A 257 17.79 -3.12 -6.19
C MET A 257 16.93 -4.39 -6.22
N ALA A 258 15.77 -4.41 -5.54
CA ALA A 258 14.86 -5.55 -5.58
C ALA A 258 14.30 -5.80 -6.99
N VAL A 259 13.96 -4.73 -7.75
CA VAL A 259 13.54 -4.86 -9.17
C VAL A 259 14.62 -5.54 -10.00
N VAL A 260 15.88 -5.12 -9.82
CA VAL A 260 17.02 -5.70 -10.54
C VAL A 260 17.25 -7.15 -10.12
N ALA A 261 17.23 -7.42 -8.81
CA ALA A 261 17.42 -8.76 -8.27
C ALA A 261 16.33 -9.74 -8.72
N GLU A 262 15.07 -9.32 -8.76
CA GLU A 262 13.96 -10.13 -9.27
C GLU A 262 14.19 -10.56 -10.71
N ARG A 263 14.73 -9.68 -11.53
CA ARG A 263 14.97 -9.96 -12.96
C ARG A 263 16.19 -10.84 -13.20
N PHE A 264 17.27 -10.67 -12.44
CA PHE A 264 18.56 -11.30 -12.72
C PHE A 264 18.96 -12.39 -11.73
N ALA A 265 18.74 -12.17 -10.43
CA ALA A 265 19.15 -13.10 -9.39
C ALA A 265 18.08 -14.16 -9.10
N PHE A 266 16.81 -13.76 -9.12
CA PHE A 266 15.69 -14.64 -8.77
C PHE A 266 14.89 -15.15 -9.97
N ALA A 267 15.34 -14.93 -11.20
CA ALA A 267 14.63 -15.35 -12.43
C ALA A 267 14.27 -16.85 -12.43
N ASN A 268 15.15 -17.70 -11.91
CA ASN A 268 15.01 -19.15 -11.83
C ASN A 268 14.97 -19.67 -10.38
N ALA A 269 14.80 -18.78 -9.40
CA ALA A 269 14.82 -19.17 -7.99
C ALA A 269 13.52 -19.90 -7.59
N GLU A 270 13.65 -20.80 -6.63
CA GLU A 270 12.49 -21.44 -6.02
C GLU A 270 11.62 -20.41 -5.30
N LEU A 271 10.31 -20.58 -5.40
CA LEU A 271 9.31 -19.69 -4.79
C LEU A 271 9.54 -19.46 -3.29
N LYS A 272 10.02 -20.49 -2.60
CA LYS A 272 10.30 -20.46 -1.16
C LYS A 272 11.53 -19.63 -0.85
N SER A 273 12.59 -19.76 -1.63
CA SER A 273 13.90 -19.14 -1.35
C SER A 273 13.82 -17.61 -1.38
N GLU A 274 13.02 -17.02 -2.27
CA GLU A 274 12.86 -15.57 -2.35
C GLU A 274 12.20 -14.98 -1.10
N VAL A 275 11.13 -15.61 -0.60
CA VAL A 275 10.47 -15.16 0.64
C VAL A 275 11.42 -15.30 1.83
N LEU A 276 12.13 -16.43 1.92
CA LEU A 276 13.11 -16.65 2.99
C LEU A 276 14.23 -15.61 2.94
N THR A 277 14.81 -15.36 1.76
CA THR A 277 15.83 -14.32 1.58
C THR A 277 15.30 -12.95 2.02
N GLY A 278 14.09 -12.57 1.59
CA GLY A 278 13.48 -11.29 2.00
C GLY A 278 13.32 -11.19 3.53
N VAL A 279 12.80 -12.24 4.18
CA VAL A 279 12.61 -12.24 5.64
C VAL A 279 13.95 -12.21 6.38
N ILE A 280 14.99 -12.94 5.90
CA ILE A 280 16.34 -12.93 6.48
C ILE A 280 16.97 -11.53 6.35
N VAL A 281 16.86 -10.91 5.18
CA VAL A 281 17.37 -9.52 4.97
C VAL A 281 16.64 -8.53 5.87
N LEU A 282 15.32 -8.68 6.03
CA LEU A 282 14.55 -7.83 6.94
C LEU A 282 14.96 -8.07 8.42
N ALA A 283 15.22 -9.31 8.82
CA ALA A 283 15.74 -9.63 10.16
C ALA A 283 17.13 -9.01 10.37
N ALA A 284 18.00 -9.06 9.37
CA ALA A 284 19.30 -8.40 9.43
C ALA A 284 19.19 -6.88 9.54
N ALA A 285 18.21 -6.27 8.85
CA ALA A 285 17.92 -4.84 9.00
C ALA A 285 17.47 -4.49 10.43
N VAL A 286 16.70 -5.36 11.10
CA VAL A 286 16.33 -5.18 12.51
C VAL A 286 17.55 -5.32 13.42
N LEU A 287 18.45 -6.28 13.13
CA LEU A 287 19.66 -6.51 13.94
C LEU A 287 20.62 -5.31 13.93
N ILE A 288 20.63 -4.49 12.88
CA ILE A 288 21.42 -3.26 12.83
C ILE A 288 21.08 -2.30 13.98
N GLU A 289 19.83 -2.29 14.46
CA GLU A 289 19.43 -1.43 15.59
C GLU A 289 20.21 -1.75 16.89
N PHE A 290 20.65 -3.00 17.09
CA PHE A 290 21.47 -3.35 18.24
C PHE A 290 22.91 -2.81 18.17
N THR A 291 23.38 -2.42 16.99
CA THR A 291 24.74 -1.91 16.84
C THR A 291 24.89 -0.45 17.25
N HIS A 292 23.80 0.30 17.38
CA HIS A 292 23.75 1.73 17.68
C HIS A 292 24.62 2.60 16.75
N GLN A 293 24.94 2.12 15.56
CA GLN A 293 25.74 2.85 14.57
C GLN A 293 24.82 3.71 13.70
N ALA A 294 24.79 5.01 13.94
CA ALA A 294 23.92 5.95 13.22
C ALA A 294 24.04 5.84 11.69
N ARG A 295 25.28 5.69 11.15
CA ARG A 295 25.49 5.52 9.70
C ARG A 295 24.85 4.25 9.13
N ALA A 296 24.93 3.14 9.88
CA ALA A 296 24.30 1.88 9.46
C ALA A 296 22.77 2.01 9.47
N LEU A 297 22.19 2.70 10.48
CA LEU A 297 20.77 2.98 10.55
C LEU A 297 20.31 3.87 9.39
N ASP A 298 21.05 4.91 9.07
CA ASP A 298 20.65 5.90 8.06
C ASP A 298 20.80 5.39 6.61
N TYR A 299 21.70 4.48 6.33
CA TYR A 299 22.02 4.03 4.97
C TYR A 299 21.72 2.54 4.74
N MET A 300 22.25 1.65 5.58
CA MET A 300 22.14 0.21 5.32
C MET A 300 20.74 -0.33 5.68
N GLN A 301 20.22 0.02 6.84
CA GLN A 301 18.92 -0.48 7.30
C GLN A 301 17.80 -0.16 6.30
N PRO A 302 17.57 1.10 5.84
CA PRO A 302 16.49 1.38 4.91
C PRO A 302 16.68 0.74 3.53
N ALA A 303 17.93 0.62 3.04
CA ALA A 303 18.20 -0.11 1.80
C ALA A 303 17.82 -1.59 1.92
N MET A 304 18.14 -2.23 3.04
CA MET A 304 17.74 -3.62 3.31
C MET A 304 16.23 -3.78 3.45
N ILE A 305 15.55 -2.85 4.14
CA ILE A 305 14.08 -2.84 4.25
C ILE A 305 13.43 -2.70 2.88
N GLY A 306 13.91 -1.77 2.05
CA GLY A 306 13.43 -1.57 0.68
C GLY A 306 13.61 -2.81 -0.18
N PHE A 307 14.80 -3.41 -0.15
CA PHE A 307 15.11 -4.64 -0.87
C PHE A 307 14.23 -5.81 -0.43
N ALA A 308 14.15 -6.07 0.88
CA ALA A 308 13.34 -7.14 1.44
C ALA A 308 11.85 -7.00 1.11
N SER A 309 11.29 -5.80 1.35
CA SER A 309 9.87 -5.53 1.07
C SER A 309 9.57 -5.61 -0.43
N GLY A 310 10.49 -5.18 -1.29
CA GLY A 310 10.37 -5.31 -2.74
C GLY A 310 10.22 -6.77 -3.19
N ILE A 311 11.13 -7.65 -2.77
CA ILE A 311 11.12 -9.08 -3.12
C ILE A 311 9.89 -9.79 -2.53
N ILE A 312 9.64 -9.61 -1.22
CA ILE A 312 8.50 -10.21 -0.53
C ILE A 312 7.19 -9.81 -1.20
N GLY A 313 7.01 -8.51 -1.46
CA GLY A 313 5.81 -7.99 -2.08
C GLY A 313 5.55 -8.58 -3.48
N SER A 314 6.59 -8.69 -4.31
CA SER A 314 6.48 -9.32 -5.63
C SER A 314 6.06 -10.77 -5.54
N ARG A 315 6.65 -11.52 -4.62
CA ARG A 315 6.39 -12.94 -4.48
C ARG A 315 5.00 -13.22 -3.90
N PHE A 316 4.59 -12.48 -2.87
CA PHE A 316 3.24 -12.63 -2.30
C PHE A 316 2.16 -12.25 -3.32
N LEU A 317 2.34 -11.19 -4.10
CA LEU A 317 1.41 -10.88 -5.18
C LEU A 317 1.29 -12.03 -6.18
N LEU A 318 2.41 -12.63 -6.59
CA LEU A 318 2.40 -13.78 -7.49
C LEU A 318 1.67 -14.98 -6.87
N PHE A 319 1.83 -15.22 -5.57
CA PHE A 319 1.09 -16.27 -4.86
C PHE A 319 -0.42 -16.03 -4.92
N TYR A 320 -0.89 -14.82 -4.66
CA TYR A 320 -2.30 -14.46 -4.79
C TYR A 320 -2.82 -14.65 -6.21
N LEU A 321 -2.07 -14.22 -7.22
CA LEU A 321 -2.46 -14.35 -8.62
C LEU A 321 -2.54 -15.83 -9.06
N LYS A 322 -1.62 -16.69 -8.61
CA LYS A 322 -1.63 -18.12 -8.91
C LYS A 322 -2.67 -18.91 -8.10
N LEU A 323 -3.10 -18.39 -6.94
CA LEU A 323 -4.16 -19.00 -6.14
C LEU A 323 -5.55 -18.71 -6.71
N SER A 324 -5.71 -17.60 -7.42
CA SER A 324 -6.99 -17.13 -7.95
C SER A 324 -7.34 -17.75 -9.29
N LYS A 325 -8.67 -17.89 -9.54
CA LYS A 325 -9.19 -18.18 -10.87
C LYS A 325 -8.97 -16.98 -11.80
N HIS A 326 -9.01 -17.20 -13.11
CA HIS A 326 -8.77 -16.16 -14.11
C HIS A 326 -9.62 -14.89 -13.93
N CYS A 327 -10.90 -15.06 -13.54
CA CYS A 327 -11.83 -13.96 -13.27
C CYS A 327 -11.58 -13.24 -11.92
N GLN A 328 -10.81 -13.84 -11.01
CA GLN A 328 -10.54 -13.32 -9.66
C GLN A 328 -9.18 -12.61 -9.53
N ARG A 329 -8.45 -12.36 -10.62
CA ARG A 329 -7.13 -11.71 -10.57
C ARG A 329 -7.18 -10.29 -9.99
N GLY A 330 -8.26 -9.56 -10.23
CA GLY A 330 -8.51 -8.27 -9.60
C GLY A 330 -8.69 -8.39 -8.08
N THR A 331 -9.46 -9.38 -7.64
CA THR A 331 -9.67 -9.68 -6.21
C THR A 331 -8.35 -10.04 -5.52
N SER A 332 -7.45 -10.74 -6.22
CA SER A 332 -6.10 -11.05 -5.72
C SER A 332 -5.26 -9.81 -5.47
N GLN A 333 -5.30 -8.86 -6.41
CA GLN A 333 -4.60 -7.58 -6.28
C GLN A 333 -5.12 -6.78 -5.08
N SER A 334 -6.45 -6.72 -4.91
CA SER A 334 -7.07 -6.04 -3.77
C SER A 334 -6.69 -6.69 -2.44
N SER A 335 -6.71 -8.03 -2.37
CA SER A 335 -6.34 -8.76 -1.14
C SER A 335 -4.88 -8.56 -0.75
N PHE A 336 -3.98 -8.58 -1.75
CA PHE A 336 -2.57 -8.26 -1.54
C PHE A 336 -2.40 -6.82 -1.01
N PHE A 337 -3.05 -5.84 -1.66
CA PHE A 337 -3.03 -4.44 -1.25
C PHE A 337 -3.52 -4.26 0.19
N LEU A 338 -4.65 -4.86 0.54
CA LEU A 338 -5.21 -4.80 1.89
C LEU A 338 -4.25 -5.40 2.94
N ALA A 339 -3.62 -6.55 2.66
CA ALA A 339 -2.66 -7.15 3.58
C ALA A 339 -1.43 -6.26 3.80
N TRP A 340 -0.91 -5.68 2.71
CA TRP A 340 0.24 -4.78 2.72
C TRP A 340 -0.02 -3.55 3.58
N GLU A 341 -1.10 -2.83 3.30
CA GLU A 341 -1.46 -1.60 3.99
C GLU A 341 -1.85 -1.83 5.45
N THR A 342 -2.61 -2.89 5.72
CA THR A 342 -3.00 -3.25 7.09
C THR A 342 -1.77 -3.57 7.94
N GLY A 343 -0.81 -4.31 7.38
CA GLY A 343 0.44 -4.60 8.08
C GLY A 343 1.18 -3.32 8.46
N ILE A 344 1.39 -2.40 7.52
CA ILE A 344 2.05 -1.11 7.79
C ILE A 344 1.28 -0.33 8.87
N SER A 345 -0.05 -0.22 8.75
CA SER A 345 -0.89 0.52 9.70
C SER A 345 -0.82 -0.05 11.11
N LEU A 346 -0.87 -1.38 11.24
CA LEU A 346 -0.69 -2.08 12.52
C LEU A 346 0.73 -1.91 13.08
N GLY A 347 1.74 -1.83 12.22
CA GLY A 347 3.11 -1.52 12.63
C GLY A 347 3.23 -0.14 13.30
N PHE A 348 2.61 0.88 12.71
CA PHE A 348 2.53 2.21 13.32
C PHE A 348 1.76 2.20 14.64
N LEU A 349 0.61 1.49 14.70
CA LEU A 349 -0.13 1.30 15.95
C LEU A 349 0.72 0.62 17.02
N LEU A 350 1.44 -0.44 16.67
CA LEU A 350 2.32 -1.16 17.58
C LEU A 350 3.45 -0.25 18.11
N LYS A 351 4.11 0.50 17.21
CA LYS A 351 5.23 1.37 17.58
C LYS A 351 4.79 2.48 18.53
N PHE A 352 3.78 3.24 18.17
CA PHE A 352 3.35 4.39 18.98
C PHE A 352 2.47 3.98 20.16
N GLY A 353 1.60 2.97 20.03
CA GLY A 353 0.68 2.56 21.08
C GLY A 353 1.32 1.69 22.16
N PHE A 354 2.21 0.78 21.80
CA PHE A 354 2.70 -0.23 22.73
C PHE A 354 4.22 -0.17 22.99
N LEU A 355 4.99 0.36 22.03
CA LEU A 355 6.46 0.43 22.11
C LEU A 355 6.98 1.86 22.27
N SER A 356 6.12 2.81 22.62
CA SER A 356 6.47 4.22 22.77
C SER A 356 7.29 4.53 24.01
N SER A 357 7.05 3.81 25.10
CA SER A 357 7.69 4.05 26.41
C SER A 357 9.16 3.63 26.46
N ASP A 358 9.53 2.61 25.70
CA ASP A 358 10.91 2.13 25.67
C ASP A 358 11.27 1.59 24.26
N SER A 359 12.11 2.35 23.56
CA SER A 359 12.57 1.97 22.23
C SER A 359 13.48 0.73 22.22
N SER A 360 14.04 0.33 23.36
CA SER A 360 14.88 -0.88 23.47
C SER A 360 14.12 -2.17 23.16
N HIS A 361 12.80 -2.19 23.37
CA HIS A 361 11.95 -3.34 23.07
C HIS A 361 11.57 -3.49 21.58
N VAL A 362 11.79 -2.46 20.77
CA VAL A 362 11.41 -2.46 19.33
C VAL A 362 12.10 -3.59 18.56
N PRO A 363 13.44 -3.77 18.61
CA PRO A 363 14.09 -4.83 17.86
C PRO A 363 13.64 -6.23 18.29
N TYR A 364 13.39 -6.45 19.59
CA TYR A 364 12.89 -7.74 20.09
C TYR A 364 11.48 -8.04 19.58
N ALA A 365 10.58 -7.06 19.59
CA ALA A 365 9.23 -7.22 19.07
C ALA A 365 9.25 -7.50 17.55
N CYS A 366 10.08 -6.79 16.79
CA CYS A 366 10.26 -7.01 15.36
C CYS A 366 10.82 -8.41 15.07
N LEU A 367 11.86 -8.84 15.76
CA LEU A 367 12.43 -10.19 15.61
C LEU A 367 11.41 -11.27 15.99
N GLY A 368 10.65 -11.08 17.06
CA GLY A 368 9.59 -12.00 17.46
C GLY A 368 8.54 -12.17 16.37
N LEU A 369 8.07 -11.07 15.77
CA LEU A 369 7.12 -11.09 14.65
C LEU A 369 7.70 -11.79 13.42
N LEU A 370 8.98 -11.57 13.09
CA LEU A 370 9.65 -12.23 11.96
C LEU A 370 9.80 -13.73 12.20
N VAL A 371 10.16 -14.16 13.41
CA VAL A 371 10.25 -15.58 13.77
C VAL A 371 8.89 -16.25 13.66
N ILE A 372 7.82 -15.62 14.16
CA ILE A 372 6.44 -16.13 14.04
C ILE A 372 6.05 -16.20 12.56
N SER A 373 6.29 -15.15 11.78
CA SER A 373 5.99 -15.11 10.35
C SER A 373 6.75 -16.18 9.57
N LEU A 374 8.05 -16.36 9.86
CA LEU A 374 8.91 -17.36 9.22
C LEU A 374 8.44 -18.79 9.55
N GLY A 375 8.11 -19.06 10.81
CA GLY A 375 7.55 -20.33 11.25
C GLY A 375 6.20 -20.60 10.56
N LEU A 376 5.30 -19.64 10.59
CA LEU A 376 4.00 -19.74 9.93
C LEU A 376 4.16 -19.99 8.41
N TYR A 377 5.05 -19.24 7.75
CA TYR A 377 5.33 -19.41 6.33
C TYR A 377 5.87 -20.82 6.01
N ASN A 378 6.89 -21.25 6.74
CA ASN A 378 7.62 -22.46 6.41
C ASN A 378 6.81 -23.74 6.69
N PHE A 379 6.09 -23.77 7.81
CA PHE A 379 5.39 -24.97 8.27
C PHE A 379 3.93 -25.04 7.82
N PHE A 380 3.29 -23.90 7.54
CA PHE A 380 1.87 -23.86 7.21
C PHE A 380 1.59 -23.22 5.85
N VAL A 381 1.99 -21.96 5.63
CA VAL A 381 1.56 -21.19 4.45
C VAL A 381 2.12 -21.75 3.16
N HIS A 382 3.43 -22.03 3.12
CA HIS A 382 4.07 -22.56 1.90
C HIS A 382 3.58 -23.97 1.53
N PRO A 383 3.51 -24.98 2.44
CA PRO A 383 2.94 -26.28 2.13
C PRO A 383 1.47 -26.21 1.70
N TRP A 384 0.70 -25.38 2.40
CA TRP A 384 -0.71 -25.14 2.04
C TRP A 384 -0.84 -24.54 0.63
N TYR A 385 -0.04 -23.50 0.32
CA TYR A 385 -0.04 -22.87 -1.00
C TYR A 385 0.30 -23.87 -2.12
N MET A 386 1.31 -24.72 -1.91
CA MET A 386 1.73 -25.72 -2.91
C MET A 386 0.62 -26.72 -3.25
N LYS A 387 -0.28 -27.00 -2.30
CA LYS A 387 -1.45 -27.87 -2.51
C LYS A 387 -2.62 -27.18 -3.24
N HIS A 388 -2.78 -25.87 -3.06
CA HIS A 388 -3.97 -25.13 -3.51
C HIS A 388 -3.73 -24.22 -4.71
N ARG A 389 -2.47 -24.02 -5.13
CA ARG A 389 -2.17 -23.18 -6.29
C ARG A 389 -2.74 -23.76 -7.58
N ASN A 390 -3.30 -22.90 -8.42
CA ASN A 390 -3.67 -23.30 -9.77
C ASN A 390 -2.40 -23.52 -10.61
N ARG A 391 -2.39 -24.58 -11.43
CA ARG A 391 -1.27 -24.94 -12.31
C ARG A 391 -1.16 -23.99 -13.51
#